data_7981294ea339190e355798f6f92dd0f4
#
_entry.id   7981294ea339190e355798f6f92dd0f4
#
_cell.length_a   1.000
_cell.length_b   1.000
_cell.length_c   1.000
_cell.angle_alpha   90.00
_cell.angle_beta   90.00
_cell.angle_gamma   90.00
#
_symmetry.space_group_name_H-M   'P 1'
#
loop_
_entity.id
_entity.type
_entity.pdbx_description
1 polymer ?
#
loop_
_entity_poly.entity_id
_entity_poly.type
_entity_poly.pdbx_seq_one_letter_code
_entity_poly.pdbx_strand_id
1 'polypeptide(L)'
;MKHFVAIAAVGLIAVVAGTSRVSSEQAAHRAAPTFTKDIAPIVYNHCAQCHRPGEVAPMSLLSYDDVRPWARAIKSKVVSREMPPWGADPEQGLKMRNDPSLSTAQIDTIAAWVDAGAPRGNDADLPPAPKFAEGWTVGREPDMVLEMPVEFDIPAEGELGVQMFYSKIPFEEDRFVEVLELRPGNRAAVHHAGLFVVDLPEGTNLVNGRLQDKDGKVISERGSAGLPNTAGMGLPGASKLLSWVPGRGVDTHRPHVGKRIPAGKYLNWQVHYNPTGKPEKDRTRLGIWFNKVPVTHEVLIRQAGDPLATNRRGLSLYRAEGKEIEYTADEGSTRRRGDTPNIPPYVENWELIGITPVTEPITLYAMSPHMHLRGKSLKWIVTWPDGRDQVILNVPRFDFNWQFNYELAEPLHLPAGSKITGIGVYDNSPKNRWNPAPNLPVYWSEQSWDEMYQAFTEYSVDSQVVVGVNRQTTQQKQ
;
A
#
# COMPACT_ATOMS: atom_id res chain seq x y z
N MET A 1 0.28 -13.75 96.63
CA MET A 1 -1.11 -13.28 96.94
C MET A 1 -1.86 -13.11 95.64
N LYS A 2 -3.03 -13.67 95.59
CA LYS A 2 -4.14 -13.55 94.63
C LYS A 2 -4.07 -14.46 93.40
N HIS A 3 -4.83 -15.49 93.55
CA HIS A 3 -5.36 -16.42 92.53
C HIS A 3 -6.28 -15.73 91.49
N PHE A 4 -6.28 -16.21 90.31
CA PHE A 4 -7.47 -16.19 89.46
C PHE A 4 -7.60 -17.43 88.60
N VAL A 5 -8.82 -17.95 88.67
CA VAL A 5 -9.33 -19.22 88.20
C VAL A 5 -9.51 -19.19 86.71
N ALA A 6 -9.11 -20.28 86.00
CA ALA A 6 -9.42 -20.51 84.63
C ALA A 6 -10.78 -21.22 84.50
N ILE A 7 -11.68 -20.68 83.70
CA ILE A 7 -12.93 -21.34 83.27
C ILE A 7 -12.74 -21.83 81.84
N ALA A 8 -12.76 -23.12 81.68
CA ALA A 8 -12.76 -23.78 80.35
C ALA A 8 -14.19 -23.78 79.78
N ALA A 9 -14.38 -23.15 78.65
CA ALA A 9 -15.62 -23.24 77.84
C ALA A 9 -15.37 -24.23 76.70
N VAL A 10 -16.01 -25.40 76.75
CA VAL A 10 -16.03 -26.38 75.67
C VAL A 10 -17.04 -25.91 74.60
N GLY A 11 -16.52 -25.38 73.50
CA GLY A 11 -17.32 -25.04 72.31
C GLY A 11 -17.41 -26.24 71.33
N LEU A 12 -18.58 -26.74 71.15
CA LEU A 12 -18.95 -27.81 70.23
C LEU A 12 -18.91 -27.22 68.77
N ILE A 13 -17.92 -27.56 67.97
CA ILE A 13 -17.86 -27.19 66.56
C ILE A 13 -18.62 -28.23 65.76
N ALA A 14 -19.82 -27.84 65.28
CA ALA A 14 -20.55 -28.62 64.29
C ALA A 14 -19.90 -28.38 62.90
N VAL A 15 -19.22 -29.40 62.39
CA VAL A 15 -18.73 -29.40 61.00
C VAL A 15 -19.89 -29.64 60.07
N VAL A 16 -20.42 -28.55 59.46
CA VAL A 16 -21.33 -28.65 58.31
C VAL A 16 -20.49 -28.91 57.08
N ALA A 17 -20.46 -30.18 56.63
CA ALA A 17 -19.91 -30.57 55.32
C ALA A 17 -20.82 -30.00 54.20
N GLY A 18 -20.58 -28.75 53.82
CA GLY A 18 -21.14 -28.20 52.60
C GLY A 18 -20.52 -28.84 51.40
N THR A 19 -21.21 -29.81 50.77
CA THR A 19 -20.90 -30.25 49.44
C THR A 19 -21.11 -29.15 48.45
N SER A 20 -20.05 -28.40 48.16
CA SER A 20 -20.02 -27.48 47.02
C SER A 20 -20.18 -28.31 45.75
N ARG A 21 -21.40 -28.39 45.21
CA ARG A 21 -21.60 -28.83 43.82
C ARG A 21 -20.90 -27.78 42.96
N VAL A 22 -19.72 -28.13 42.48
CA VAL A 22 -19.11 -27.44 41.34
C VAL A 22 -20.07 -27.72 40.18
N SER A 23 -20.94 -26.76 39.89
CA SER A 23 -21.65 -26.75 38.63
C SER A 23 -20.58 -26.62 37.56
N SER A 24 -20.21 -27.72 36.92
CA SER A 24 -19.57 -27.69 35.62
C SER A 24 -20.62 -27.02 34.69
N GLU A 25 -20.52 -25.73 34.52
CA GLU A 25 -21.16 -25.11 33.38
C GLU A 25 -20.71 -25.87 32.15
N GLN A 26 -21.63 -26.68 31.62
CA GLN A 26 -21.49 -27.28 30.32
C GLN A 26 -21.20 -26.15 29.36
N ALA A 27 -19.91 -25.94 28.99
CA ALA A 27 -19.56 -25.19 27.82
C ALA A 27 -20.39 -25.81 26.69
N ALA A 28 -21.42 -25.10 26.29
CA ALA A 28 -22.26 -25.55 25.20
C ALA A 28 -21.31 -25.94 24.07
N HIS A 29 -21.29 -27.19 23.68
CA HIS A 29 -20.51 -27.72 22.57
C HIS A 29 -20.98 -26.94 21.34
N ARG A 30 -20.33 -25.81 21.08
CA ARG A 30 -20.55 -25.07 19.83
C ARG A 30 -20.13 -26.03 18.74
N ALA A 31 -21.07 -26.42 17.88
CA ALA A 31 -20.76 -27.30 16.76
C ALA A 31 -19.54 -26.74 16.01
N ALA A 32 -18.62 -27.63 15.64
CA ALA A 32 -17.42 -27.22 14.90
C ALA A 32 -17.80 -26.44 13.65
N PRO A 33 -17.09 -25.35 13.31
CA PRO A 33 -17.35 -24.62 12.10
C PRO A 33 -17.26 -25.51 10.87
N THR A 34 -18.08 -25.21 9.85
CA THR A 34 -18.10 -25.95 8.58
C THR A 34 -17.73 -25.01 7.43
N PHE A 35 -17.25 -25.59 6.32
CA PHE A 35 -16.88 -24.79 5.17
C PHE A 35 -18.11 -24.03 4.62
N THR A 36 -19.21 -24.74 4.36
CA THR A 36 -20.36 -24.16 3.69
C THR A 36 -21.00 -23.01 4.47
N LYS A 37 -21.10 -23.13 5.78
CA LYS A 37 -21.76 -22.14 6.63
C LYS A 37 -20.84 -21.05 7.12
N ASP A 38 -19.63 -21.40 7.55
CA ASP A 38 -18.81 -20.50 8.36
C ASP A 38 -17.57 -19.99 7.59
N ILE A 39 -17.00 -20.82 6.70
CA ILE A 39 -15.73 -20.50 6.03
C ILE A 39 -15.94 -19.91 4.64
N ALA A 40 -16.87 -20.43 3.84
CA ALA A 40 -17.11 -19.92 2.50
C ALA A 40 -17.45 -18.41 2.49
N PRO A 41 -18.29 -17.87 3.41
CA PRO A 41 -18.51 -16.43 3.47
C PRO A 41 -17.24 -15.62 3.71
N ILE A 42 -16.34 -16.11 4.58
CA ILE A 42 -15.05 -15.44 4.87
C ILE A 42 -14.16 -15.48 3.64
N VAL A 43 -13.98 -16.67 3.05
CA VAL A 43 -13.11 -16.88 1.88
C VAL A 43 -13.58 -16.08 0.68
N TYR A 44 -14.90 -16.06 0.42
CA TYR A 44 -15.48 -15.34 -0.71
C TYR A 44 -15.32 -13.83 -0.59
N ASN A 45 -15.42 -13.29 0.63
CA ASN A 45 -15.30 -11.84 0.85
C ASN A 45 -13.86 -11.34 0.96
N HIS A 46 -12.92 -12.17 1.45
CA HIS A 46 -11.57 -11.70 1.81
C HIS A 46 -10.46 -12.35 0.99
N CYS A 47 -10.69 -13.50 0.35
CA CYS A 47 -9.63 -14.26 -0.34
C CYS A 47 -9.85 -14.36 -1.85
N ALA A 48 -11.10 -14.59 -2.28
CA ALA A 48 -11.44 -14.94 -3.66
C ALA A 48 -11.15 -13.83 -4.67
N GLN A 49 -10.98 -12.57 -4.23
CA GLN A 49 -10.60 -11.48 -5.12
C GLN A 49 -9.26 -11.74 -5.81
N CYS A 50 -8.31 -12.35 -5.09
CA CYS A 50 -6.98 -12.69 -5.60
C CYS A 50 -6.83 -14.19 -5.89
N HIS A 51 -7.51 -15.05 -5.09
CA HIS A 51 -7.43 -16.51 -5.18
C HIS A 51 -8.50 -17.07 -6.10
N ARG A 52 -8.40 -16.78 -7.39
CA ARG A 52 -9.27 -17.30 -8.46
C ARG A 52 -8.52 -17.40 -9.78
N PRO A 53 -9.01 -18.18 -10.74
CA PRO A 53 -8.37 -18.30 -12.06
C PRO A 53 -8.16 -16.93 -12.74
N GLY A 54 -6.96 -16.73 -13.30
CA GLY A 54 -6.58 -15.49 -14.00
C GLY A 54 -6.11 -14.35 -13.12
N GLU A 55 -6.07 -14.53 -11.79
CA GLU A 55 -5.50 -13.58 -10.85
C GLU A 55 -4.12 -14.03 -10.33
N VAL A 56 -3.50 -13.18 -9.51
CA VAL A 56 -2.10 -13.33 -9.09
C VAL A 56 -1.84 -14.56 -8.18
N ALA A 57 -2.83 -15.00 -7.42
CA ALA A 57 -2.63 -16.09 -6.48
C ALA A 57 -2.48 -17.44 -7.20
N PRO A 58 -1.57 -18.32 -6.72
CA PRO A 58 -1.22 -19.57 -7.41
C PRO A 58 -2.32 -20.65 -7.34
N MET A 59 -3.35 -20.46 -6.49
CA MET A 59 -4.43 -21.42 -6.33
C MET A 59 -5.78 -20.72 -6.21
N SER A 60 -6.83 -21.38 -6.72
CA SER A 60 -8.21 -20.99 -6.50
C SER A 60 -8.66 -21.30 -5.07
N LEU A 61 -9.58 -20.49 -4.54
CA LEU A 61 -10.27 -20.73 -3.26
C LEU A 61 -11.79 -20.55 -3.44
N LEU A 62 -12.36 -20.96 -4.57
CA LEU A 62 -13.76 -20.76 -4.91
C LEU A 62 -14.69 -21.90 -4.48
N SER A 63 -14.13 -23.07 -4.13
CA SER A 63 -14.90 -24.24 -3.72
C SER A 63 -14.28 -24.91 -2.51
N TYR A 64 -15.05 -25.82 -1.88
CA TYR A 64 -14.51 -26.66 -0.80
C TYR A 64 -13.29 -27.47 -1.25
N ASP A 65 -13.36 -28.03 -2.45
CA ASP A 65 -12.32 -28.88 -3.00
C ASP A 65 -11.05 -28.08 -3.31
N ASP A 66 -11.18 -26.80 -3.65
CA ASP A 66 -10.06 -25.88 -3.80
C ASP A 66 -9.44 -25.50 -2.44
N VAL A 67 -10.25 -25.21 -1.44
CA VAL A 67 -9.82 -24.70 -0.12
C VAL A 67 -9.24 -25.80 0.78
N ARG A 68 -9.89 -26.98 0.79
CA ARG A 68 -9.57 -28.06 1.72
C ARG A 68 -8.11 -28.52 1.70
N PRO A 69 -7.45 -28.69 0.54
CA PRO A 69 -6.03 -29.06 0.49
C PRO A 69 -5.11 -28.05 1.17
N TRP A 70 -5.48 -26.77 1.16
CA TRP A 70 -4.70 -25.65 1.71
C TRP A 70 -5.09 -25.26 3.13
N ALA A 71 -6.02 -25.94 3.77
CA ALA A 71 -6.59 -25.56 5.06
C ALA A 71 -5.54 -25.23 6.12
N ARG A 72 -4.51 -26.07 6.29
CA ARG A 72 -3.43 -25.82 7.26
C ARG A 72 -2.58 -24.60 6.90
N ALA A 73 -2.27 -24.40 5.63
CA ALA A 73 -1.53 -23.24 5.17
C ALA A 73 -2.36 -21.96 5.35
N ILE A 74 -3.66 -21.99 5.02
CA ILE A 74 -4.59 -20.88 5.25
C ILE A 74 -4.61 -20.52 6.74
N LYS A 75 -4.80 -21.49 7.66
CA LYS A 75 -4.74 -21.24 9.10
C LYS A 75 -3.43 -20.56 9.49
N SER A 76 -2.29 -21.09 9.05
CA SER A 76 -0.98 -20.53 9.37
C SER A 76 -0.88 -19.06 8.93
N LYS A 77 -1.30 -18.76 7.69
CA LYS A 77 -1.19 -17.43 7.09
C LYS A 77 -2.17 -16.40 7.69
N VAL A 78 -3.38 -16.82 8.07
CA VAL A 78 -4.33 -15.89 8.69
C VAL A 78 -3.99 -15.64 10.17
N VAL A 79 -3.49 -16.65 10.90
CA VAL A 79 -3.05 -16.48 12.30
C VAL A 79 -1.83 -15.57 12.38
N SER A 80 -0.87 -15.71 11.46
CA SER A 80 0.28 -14.80 11.37
C SER A 80 -0.08 -13.43 10.76
N ARG A 81 -1.32 -13.24 10.32
CA ARG A 81 -1.80 -12.04 9.60
C ARG A 81 -0.97 -11.71 8.34
N GLU A 82 -0.40 -12.72 7.70
CA GLU A 82 0.23 -12.58 6.38
C GLU A 82 -0.83 -12.52 5.26
N MET A 83 -2.01 -13.15 5.49
CA MET A 83 -3.15 -13.14 4.57
C MET A 83 -4.45 -12.78 5.31
N PRO A 84 -5.30 -11.93 4.69
CA PRO A 84 -5.03 -11.11 3.51
C PRO A 84 -3.84 -10.18 3.73
N PRO A 85 -3.06 -9.86 2.68
CA PRO A 85 -1.93 -8.97 2.83
C PRO A 85 -2.41 -7.56 3.17
N TRP A 86 -1.91 -6.99 4.25
CA TRP A 86 -2.25 -5.63 4.68
C TRP A 86 -1.08 -4.94 5.36
N GLY A 87 -0.42 -5.62 6.29
CA GLY A 87 0.77 -5.12 6.96
C GLY A 87 0.53 -4.05 8.03
N ALA A 88 -0.57 -3.31 7.98
CA ALA A 88 -0.89 -2.30 8.99
C ALA A 88 -1.27 -2.93 10.34
N ASP A 89 -0.94 -2.22 11.40
CA ASP A 89 -1.25 -2.59 12.78
C ASP A 89 -2.74 -2.30 13.05
N PRO A 90 -3.55 -3.28 13.46
CA PRO A 90 -4.97 -3.07 13.71
C PRO A 90 -5.25 -2.21 14.94
N GLU A 91 -4.26 -2.04 15.85
CA GLU A 91 -4.40 -1.34 17.12
C GLU A 91 -3.76 0.05 17.10
N GLN A 92 -2.88 0.33 16.13
CA GLN A 92 -2.17 1.59 16.01
C GLN A 92 -2.47 2.28 14.69
N GLY A 93 -3.06 3.44 14.77
CA GLY A 93 -3.41 4.27 13.61
C GLY A 93 -4.90 4.59 13.54
N LEU A 94 -5.27 5.20 12.45
CA LEU A 94 -6.66 5.54 12.14
C LEU A 94 -7.33 4.40 11.37
N LYS A 95 -8.65 4.39 11.36
CA LYS A 95 -9.42 3.41 10.55
C LYS A 95 -9.21 3.68 9.06
N MET A 96 -8.99 2.61 8.31
CA MET A 96 -8.89 2.65 6.86
C MET A 96 -10.19 2.15 6.22
N ARG A 97 -10.65 2.80 5.14
CA ARG A 97 -11.90 2.40 4.46
C ARG A 97 -11.71 1.16 3.57
N ASN A 98 -10.48 0.88 3.19
CA ASN A 98 -10.10 -0.21 2.29
C ASN A 98 -9.37 -1.36 2.99
N ASP A 99 -9.57 -1.53 4.32
CA ASP A 99 -8.96 -2.59 5.11
C ASP A 99 -9.53 -3.97 4.75
N PRO A 100 -8.75 -4.88 4.16
CA PRO A 100 -9.17 -6.23 3.82
C PRO A 100 -8.95 -7.23 4.95
N SER A 101 -8.37 -6.81 6.07
CA SER A 101 -7.94 -7.72 7.13
C SER A 101 -9.10 -8.48 7.77
N LEU A 102 -8.79 -9.66 8.28
CA LEU A 102 -9.74 -10.48 9.03
C LEU A 102 -9.85 -9.99 10.48
N SER A 103 -11.07 -9.98 10.99
CA SER A 103 -11.29 -9.82 12.43
C SER A 103 -10.74 -11.03 13.20
N THR A 104 -10.44 -10.83 14.47
CA THR A 104 -10.00 -11.93 15.35
C THR A 104 -10.99 -13.10 15.35
N ALA A 105 -12.30 -12.80 15.39
CA ALA A 105 -13.35 -13.81 15.34
C ALA A 105 -13.34 -14.63 14.04
N GLN A 106 -13.05 -14.00 12.88
CA GLN A 106 -12.92 -14.72 11.62
C GLN A 106 -11.66 -15.61 11.60
N ILE A 107 -10.54 -15.11 12.13
CA ILE A 107 -9.30 -15.89 12.28
C ILE A 107 -9.54 -17.11 13.17
N ASP A 108 -10.18 -16.92 14.33
CA ASP A 108 -10.50 -17.99 15.27
C ASP A 108 -11.45 -19.03 14.64
N THR A 109 -12.42 -18.58 13.85
CA THR A 109 -13.33 -19.47 13.13
C THR A 109 -12.60 -20.35 12.13
N ILE A 110 -11.67 -19.77 11.33
CA ILE A 110 -10.84 -20.52 10.39
C ILE A 110 -9.95 -21.51 11.15
N ALA A 111 -9.32 -21.07 12.24
CA ALA A 111 -8.46 -21.94 13.05
C ALA A 111 -9.23 -23.12 13.62
N ALA A 112 -10.40 -22.89 14.22
CA ALA A 112 -11.25 -23.92 14.77
C ALA A 112 -11.75 -24.91 13.70
N TRP A 113 -12.11 -24.42 12.51
CA TRP A 113 -12.48 -25.25 11.38
C TRP A 113 -11.38 -26.21 10.97
N VAL A 114 -10.14 -25.70 10.85
CA VAL A 114 -8.97 -26.52 10.49
C VAL A 114 -8.68 -27.56 11.57
N ASP A 115 -8.75 -27.17 12.85
CA ASP A 115 -8.49 -28.06 13.99
C ASP A 115 -9.56 -29.17 14.10
N ALA A 116 -10.79 -28.90 13.68
CA ALA A 116 -11.86 -29.90 13.57
C ALA A 116 -11.74 -30.82 12.34
N GLY A 117 -10.64 -30.75 11.59
CA GLY A 117 -10.42 -31.57 10.40
C GLY A 117 -10.98 -30.99 9.11
N ALA A 118 -11.33 -29.72 9.12
CA ALA A 118 -11.86 -28.95 7.99
C ALA A 118 -13.14 -29.59 7.36
N PRO A 119 -14.22 -29.79 8.11
CA PRO A 119 -15.45 -30.41 7.59
C PRO A 119 -16.15 -29.56 6.55
N ARG A 120 -16.79 -30.22 5.56
CA ARG A 120 -17.52 -29.53 4.47
C ARG A 120 -18.78 -28.81 4.97
N GLY A 121 -19.61 -29.50 5.72
CA GLY A 121 -20.92 -29.03 6.11
C GLY A 121 -22.04 -29.42 5.14
N ASN A 122 -23.23 -28.80 5.30
CA ASN A 122 -24.38 -29.04 4.46
C ASN A 122 -24.36 -28.08 3.26
N ASP A 123 -24.53 -28.62 2.05
CA ASP A 123 -24.53 -27.81 0.82
C ASP A 123 -25.68 -26.78 0.77
N ALA A 124 -26.78 -27.00 1.51
CA ALA A 124 -27.85 -26.01 1.63
C ALA A 124 -27.43 -24.72 2.36
N ASP A 125 -26.35 -24.77 3.15
CA ASP A 125 -25.80 -23.60 3.86
C ASP A 125 -24.79 -22.83 3.03
N LEU A 126 -24.40 -23.33 1.83
CA LEU A 126 -23.38 -22.68 1.00
C LEU A 126 -23.94 -21.36 0.41
N PRO A 127 -23.26 -20.24 0.64
CA PRO A 127 -23.65 -18.98 0.02
C PRO A 127 -23.49 -19.05 -1.52
N PRO A 128 -24.20 -18.20 -2.27
CA PRO A 128 -23.97 -18.08 -3.70
C PRO A 128 -22.51 -17.79 -4.01
N ALA A 129 -21.99 -18.40 -5.08
CA ALA A 129 -20.64 -18.13 -5.55
C ALA A 129 -20.44 -16.62 -5.81
N PRO A 130 -19.28 -16.06 -5.45
CA PRO A 130 -19.01 -14.65 -5.68
C PRO A 130 -19.02 -14.33 -7.17
N LYS A 131 -19.67 -13.23 -7.51
CA LYS A 131 -19.62 -12.68 -8.88
C LYS A 131 -18.53 -11.64 -8.94
N PHE A 132 -17.65 -11.80 -9.89
CA PHE A 132 -16.57 -10.84 -10.14
C PHE A 132 -16.94 -9.98 -11.35
N ALA A 133 -16.57 -8.71 -11.30
CA ALA A 133 -16.77 -7.84 -12.45
C ALA A 133 -15.95 -8.36 -13.65
N GLU A 134 -16.64 -8.61 -14.73
CA GLU A 134 -15.99 -8.76 -16.04
C GLU A 134 -15.66 -7.35 -16.53
N GLY A 135 -14.39 -7.09 -16.81
CA GLY A 135 -13.98 -5.73 -17.19
C GLY A 135 -13.50 -4.88 -15.99
N TRP A 136 -13.92 -3.63 -15.94
CA TRP A 136 -13.46 -2.67 -14.91
C TRP A 136 -14.07 -2.97 -13.54
N THR A 137 -13.21 -2.96 -12.50
CA THR A 137 -13.61 -3.32 -11.12
C THR A 137 -14.63 -2.32 -10.55
N VAL A 138 -14.63 -1.10 -11.06
CA VAL A 138 -15.60 -0.05 -10.72
C VAL A 138 -17.05 -0.43 -11.07
N GLY A 139 -17.25 -1.44 -11.92
CA GLY A 139 -18.58 -1.93 -12.32
C GLY A 139 -19.32 -1.07 -13.36
N ARG A 140 -18.65 -0.09 -13.92
CA ARG A 140 -19.11 0.74 -15.05
C ARG A 140 -17.95 1.04 -16.00
N GLU A 141 -18.26 1.31 -17.26
CA GLU A 141 -17.27 1.68 -18.25
C GLU A 141 -16.61 3.04 -17.90
N PRO A 142 -15.30 3.20 -18.13
CA PRO A 142 -14.62 4.48 -17.97
C PRO A 142 -15.05 5.48 -19.04
N ASP A 143 -14.96 6.75 -18.72
CA ASP A 143 -15.18 7.81 -19.70
C ASP A 143 -14.07 7.83 -20.76
N MET A 144 -12.88 7.32 -20.40
CA MET A 144 -11.74 7.20 -21.31
C MET A 144 -10.83 6.04 -20.88
N VAL A 145 -10.25 5.36 -21.86
CA VAL A 145 -9.20 4.36 -21.64
C VAL A 145 -7.92 4.83 -22.34
N LEU A 146 -6.82 4.88 -21.58
CA LEU A 146 -5.49 5.04 -22.12
C LEU A 146 -4.73 3.72 -21.99
N GLU A 147 -3.85 3.45 -22.95
CA GLU A 147 -3.05 2.22 -22.95
C GLU A 147 -1.56 2.55 -23.02
N MET A 148 -0.74 1.64 -22.52
CA MET A 148 0.69 1.68 -22.82
C MET A 148 0.90 1.83 -24.33
N PRO A 149 1.84 2.70 -24.76
CA PRO A 149 2.01 3.01 -26.17
C PRO A 149 2.46 1.80 -27.02
N VAL A 150 3.07 0.81 -26.38
CA VAL A 150 3.52 -0.42 -27.02
C VAL A 150 3.19 -1.63 -26.16
N GLU A 151 2.99 -2.78 -26.81
CA GLU A 151 2.97 -4.07 -26.14
C GLU A 151 4.41 -4.46 -25.79
N PHE A 152 4.64 -4.91 -24.55
CA PHE A 152 5.96 -5.33 -24.09
C PHE A 152 6.08 -6.85 -24.09
N ASP A 153 7.14 -7.35 -24.69
CA ASP A 153 7.49 -8.78 -24.71
C ASP A 153 8.24 -9.12 -23.41
N ILE A 154 7.65 -9.95 -22.58
CA ILE A 154 8.20 -10.40 -21.29
C ILE A 154 8.95 -11.72 -21.57
N PRO A 155 10.27 -11.80 -21.32
CA PRO A 155 11.01 -13.05 -21.49
C PRO A 155 10.55 -14.12 -20.50
N ALA A 156 10.85 -15.39 -20.81
CA ALA A 156 10.50 -16.51 -19.94
C ALA A 156 11.23 -16.47 -18.59
N GLU A 157 12.45 -15.96 -18.59
CA GLU A 157 13.37 -16.01 -17.46
C GLU A 157 14.24 -14.74 -17.42
N GLY A 158 14.91 -14.50 -16.30
CA GLY A 158 15.82 -13.39 -16.08
C GLY A 158 15.24 -12.32 -15.18
N GLU A 159 16.12 -11.45 -14.68
CA GLU A 159 15.73 -10.30 -13.87
C GLU A 159 15.49 -9.10 -14.78
N LEU A 160 14.30 -8.54 -14.70
CA LEU A 160 13.92 -7.33 -15.42
C LEU A 160 13.89 -6.15 -14.43
N GLY A 161 14.63 -5.09 -14.75
CA GLY A 161 14.44 -3.80 -14.09
C GLY A 161 13.05 -3.22 -14.43
N VAL A 162 12.69 -2.15 -13.72
CA VAL A 162 11.44 -1.42 -14.02
C VAL A 162 11.46 -0.92 -15.45
N GLN A 163 10.46 -1.25 -16.23
CA GLN A 163 10.30 -0.82 -17.60
C GLN A 163 9.53 0.49 -17.66
N MET A 164 10.07 1.49 -18.36
CA MET A 164 9.46 2.80 -18.50
C MET A 164 8.96 3.05 -19.92
N PHE A 165 7.71 3.46 -20.02
CA PHE A 165 7.10 3.87 -21.28
C PHE A 165 6.47 5.24 -21.12
N TYR A 166 6.35 5.98 -22.22
CA TYR A 166 5.82 7.34 -22.21
C TYR A 166 4.77 7.51 -23.28
N SER A 167 3.67 8.14 -22.94
CA SER A 167 2.61 8.51 -23.89
C SER A 167 2.13 9.93 -23.62
N LYS A 168 1.81 10.67 -24.67
CA LYS A 168 1.24 12.00 -24.52
C LYS A 168 -0.16 11.92 -23.92
N ILE A 169 -0.47 12.80 -22.98
CA ILE A 169 -1.82 12.96 -22.45
C ILE A 169 -2.67 13.62 -23.56
N PRO A 170 -3.81 13.00 -23.97
CA PRO A 170 -4.58 13.45 -25.13
C PRO A 170 -5.60 14.56 -24.79
N PHE A 171 -5.33 15.35 -23.73
CA PHE A 171 -6.21 16.42 -23.30
C PHE A 171 -5.74 17.79 -23.80
N GLU A 172 -6.68 18.62 -24.23
CA GLU A 172 -6.44 20.01 -24.59
C GLU A 172 -6.57 20.97 -23.41
N GLU A 173 -7.24 20.53 -22.33
CA GLU A 173 -7.40 21.24 -21.06
C GLU A 173 -7.22 20.27 -19.88
N ASP A 174 -6.88 20.80 -18.70
CA ASP A 174 -6.75 20.01 -17.48
C ASP A 174 -8.06 19.29 -17.16
N ARG A 175 -7.96 18.04 -16.74
CA ARG A 175 -9.11 17.21 -16.36
C ARG A 175 -9.00 16.77 -14.91
N PHE A 176 -10.13 16.80 -14.22
CA PHE A 176 -10.25 16.24 -12.88
C PHE A 176 -10.93 14.87 -12.93
N VAL A 177 -10.39 13.94 -12.16
CA VAL A 177 -10.85 12.55 -12.14
C VAL A 177 -11.33 12.15 -10.75
N GLU A 178 -12.47 11.45 -10.72
CA GLU A 178 -13.04 10.89 -9.49
C GLU A 178 -12.56 9.46 -9.25
N VAL A 179 -12.26 8.70 -10.33
CA VAL A 179 -11.77 7.33 -10.25
C VAL A 179 -10.71 7.11 -11.33
N LEU A 180 -9.67 6.41 -10.93
CA LEU A 180 -8.63 5.85 -11.81
C LEU A 180 -8.51 4.35 -11.53
N GLU A 181 -8.43 3.54 -12.58
CA GLU A 181 -8.16 2.11 -12.46
C GLU A 181 -7.04 1.71 -13.42
N LEU A 182 -5.92 1.23 -12.86
CA LEU A 182 -4.83 0.65 -13.64
C LEU A 182 -5.02 -0.85 -13.76
N ARG A 183 -5.01 -1.35 -15.00
CA ARG A 183 -5.23 -2.77 -15.31
C ARG A 183 -4.08 -3.30 -16.14
N PRO A 184 -3.21 -4.12 -15.56
CA PRO A 184 -2.26 -4.91 -16.34
C PRO A 184 -2.99 -5.79 -17.36
N GLY A 185 -2.43 -5.89 -18.56
CA GLY A 185 -2.87 -6.85 -19.57
C GLY A 185 -2.53 -8.28 -19.15
N ASN A 186 -1.40 -8.43 -18.44
CA ASN A 186 -0.95 -9.71 -17.88
C ASN A 186 -0.75 -9.60 -16.37
N ARG A 187 -1.79 -9.94 -15.60
CA ARG A 187 -1.76 -9.84 -14.13
C ARG A 187 -0.84 -10.86 -13.44
N ALA A 188 -0.48 -11.95 -14.13
CA ALA A 188 0.41 -12.95 -13.58
C ALA A 188 1.88 -12.52 -13.66
N ALA A 189 2.24 -11.77 -14.68
CA ALA A 189 3.62 -11.33 -14.92
C ALA A 189 3.92 -9.92 -14.43
N VAL A 190 2.92 -9.05 -14.29
CA VAL A 190 3.10 -7.70 -13.72
C VAL A 190 3.17 -7.79 -12.20
N HIS A 191 4.33 -7.46 -11.64
CA HIS A 191 4.56 -7.45 -10.19
C HIS A 191 3.98 -6.19 -9.55
N HIS A 192 4.33 -5.01 -10.09
CA HIS A 192 3.69 -3.75 -9.74
C HIS A 192 3.82 -2.75 -10.90
N ALA A 193 2.98 -1.73 -10.87
CA ALA A 193 3.05 -0.64 -11.82
C ALA A 193 2.79 0.71 -11.14
N GLY A 194 3.51 1.74 -11.59
CA GLY A 194 3.30 3.12 -11.20
C GLY A 194 3.00 3.96 -12.43
N LEU A 195 2.12 4.95 -12.27
CA LEU A 195 1.80 5.90 -13.31
C LEU A 195 2.04 7.31 -12.82
N PHE A 196 2.82 8.06 -13.59
CA PHE A 196 3.22 9.42 -13.25
C PHE A 196 2.88 10.38 -14.38
N VAL A 197 2.55 11.60 -14.02
CA VAL A 197 2.49 12.72 -14.97
C VAL A 197 3.85 13.40 -14.96
N VAL A 198 4.40 13.67 -16.14
CA VAL A 198 5.77 14.21 -16.30
C VAL A 198 5.85 15.21 -17.44
N ASP A 199 6.86 16.09 -17.39
CA ASP A 199 7.40 16.77 -18.56
C ASP A 199 8.51 15.93 -19.18
N LEU A 200 8.66 15.97 -20.48
CA LEU A 200 9.83 15.37 -21.11
C LEU A 200 11.04 16.32 -20.98
N PRO A 201 12.24 15.77 -20.68
CA PRO A 201 13.45 16.57 -20.65
C PRO A 201 13.74 17.22 -22.00
N GLU A 202 14.28 18.44 -21.99
CA GLU A 202 14.71 19.12 -23.21
C GLU A 202 15.73 18.29 -24.00
N GLY A 203 15.62 18.32 -25.32
CA GLY A 203 16.52 17.58 -26.19
C GLY A 203 16.27 16.08 -26.26
N THR A 204 15.14 15.61 -25.72
CA THR A 204 14.72 14.22 -25.87
C THR A 204 13.61 14.06 -26.91
N ASN A 205 13.58 12.89 -27.56
CA ASN A 205 12.53 12.49 -28.49
C ASN A 205 11.76 11.31 -27.92
N LEU A 206 10.47 11.24 -28.23
CA LEU A 206 9.62 10.11 -27.88
C LEU A 206 9.42 9.23 -29.13
N VAL A 207 10.02 8.03 -29.14
CA VAL A 207 9.93 7.09 -30.26
C VAL A 207 9.45 5.74 -29.73
N ASN A 208 8.32 5.26 -30.27
CA ASN A 208 7.71 3.99 -29.85
C ASN A 208 7.56 3.86 -28.32
N GLY A 209 7.11 4.94 -27.68
CA GLY A 209 6.89 4.96 -26.24
C GLY A 209 8.17 4.97 -25.38
N ARG A 210 9.35 5.09 -25.98
CA ARG A 210 10.64 5.20 -25.27
C ARG A 210 11.25 6.58 -25.48
N LEU A 211 11.87 7.12 -24.44
CA LEU A 211 12.67 8.34 -24.58
C LEU A 211 13.99 8.02 -25.25
N GLN A 212 14.38 8.87 -26.19
CA GLN A 212 15.68 8.85 -26.85
C GLN A 212 16.39 10.19 -26.68
N ASP A 213 17.68 10.15 -26.56
CA ASP A 213 18.52 11.33 -26.61
C ASP A 213 18.61 11.89 -28.05
N LYS A 214 19.35 13.01 -28.20
CA LYS A 214 19.55 13.65 -29.50
C LYS A 214 20.25 12.76 -30.56
N ASP A 215 20.96 11.71 -30.10
CA ASP A 215 21.69 10.77 -30.95
C ASP A 215 20.86 9.50 -31.24
N GLY A 216 19.58 9.47 -30.83
CA GLY A 216 18.66 8.37 -31.03
C GLY A 216 18.86 7.19 -30.10
N LYS A 217 19.72 7.31 -29.10
CA LYS A 217 19.92 6.27 -28.11
C LYS A 217 18.80 6.30 -27.08
N VAL A 218 18.20 5.13 -26.84
CA VAL A 218 17.18 4.99 -25.81
C VAL A 218 17.78 5.35 -24.46
N ILE A 219 17.14 6.32 -23.80
CA ILE A 219 17.44 6.69 -22.43
C ILE A 219 16.88 5.59 -21.56
N SER A 220 17.74 4.60 -21.26
CA SER A 220 17.40 3.50 -20.37
C SER A 220 17.46 3.97 -18.92
N GLU A 221 16.78 3.24 -18.06
CA GLU A 221 16.64 3.44 -16.63
C GLU A 221 17.97 3.54 -15.86
N ARG A 222 19.05 3.02 -16.41
CA ARG A 222 20.39 3.15 -15.85
C ARG A 222 21.01 4.44 -16.37
N GLY A 223 20.74 5.54 -15.66
CA GLY A 223 21.42 6.82 -15.79
C GLY A 223 22.31 6.96 -17.00
N SER A 224 21.71 7.28 -18.16
CA SER A 224 22.51 7.69 -19.33
C SER A 224 23.28 8.92 -18.91
N ALA A 225 24.58 8.93 -19.17
CA ALA A 225 25.47 9.99 -18.75
C ALA A 225 24.88 11.37 -19.08
N GLY A 226 24.58 12.16 -18.07
CA GLY A 226 24.10 13.54 -18.20
C GLY A 226 22.63 13.82 -17.90
N LEU A 227 21.77 12.81 -17.78
CA LEU A 227 20.43 13.01 -17.22
C LEU A 227 20.41 12.51 -15.76
N PRO A 228 19.77 13.25 -14.85
CA PRO A 228 19.61 12.75 -13.49
C PRO A 228 18.92 11.39 -13.56
N ASN A 229 19.37 10.45 -12.74
CA ASN A 229 18.77 9.12 -12.59
C ASN A 229 17.37 9.29 -12.00
N THR A 230 16.36 9.41 -12.87
CA THR A 230 15.04 9.92 -12.56
C THR A 230 14.01 8.85 -12.84
N ALA A 231 13.76 8.02 -11.87
CA ALA A 231 12.47 7.35 -11.82
C ALA A 231 11.40 8.43 -11.68
N GLY A 232 10.40 8.39 -12.50
CA GLY A 232 9.30 9.33 -12.64
C GLY A 232 9.25 10.57 -11.75
N MET A 233 9.63 10.43 -10.46
CA MET A 233 9.69 11.52 -9.48
C MET A 233 10.86 12.50 -9.66
N GLY A 234 11.83 12.19 -10.49
CA GLY A 234 12.94 13.10 -10.77
C GLY A 234 12.85 13.80 -12.14
N LEU A 235 11.83 13.49 -12.93
CA LEU A 235 11.55 14.25 -14.14
C LEU A 235 10.91 15.60 -13.79
N PRO A 236 11.17 16.65 -14.58
CA PRO A 236 10.53 17.95 -14.34
C PRO A 236 9.02 17.81 -14.26
N GLY A 237 8.41 18.46 -13.26
CA GLY A 237 6.96 18.45 -13.09
C GLY A 237 6.35 17.09 -12.75
N ALA A 238 7.17 16.10 -12.36
CA ALA A 238 6.68 14.77 -12.04
C ALA A 238 5.73 14.76 -10.85
N SER A 239 4.57 14.15 -11.04
CA SER A 239 3.61 13.85 -9.98
C SER A 239 3.07 12.44 -10.13
N LYS A 240 3.00 11.70 -9.02
CA LYS A 240 2.41 10.37 -9.01
C LYS A 240 0.91 10.45 -9.27
N LEU A 241 0.43 9.69 -10.24
CA LEU A 241 -1.00 9.60 -10.54
C LEU A 241 -1.65 8.46 -9.74
N LEU A 242 -1.15 7.23 -9.89
CA LEU A 242 -1.57 6.08 -9.07
C LEU A 242 -0.51 4.97 -9.12
N SER A 243 -0.71 3.95 -8.28
CA SER A 243 0.05 2.69 -8.34
C SER A 243 -0.90 1.51 -8.41
N TRP A 244 -0.40 0.43 -9.00
CA TRP A 244 -1.05 -0.86 -9.00
C TRP A 244 -0.13 -1.90 -8.34
N VAL A 245 -0.71 -2.70 -7.47
CA VAL A 245 -0.16 -3.96 -6.96
C VAL A 245 -1.25 -5.03 -7.04
N PRO A 246 -0.93 -6.32 -7.01
CA PRO A 246 -1.94 -7.37 -6.95
C PRO A 246 -2.96 -7.11 -5.85
N GLY A 247 -4.24 -7.22 -6.20
CA GLY A 247 -5.35 -6.94 -5.27
C GLY A 247 -5.72 -5.46 -5.12
N ARG A 248 -4.95 -4.54 -5.70
CA ARG A 248 -5.24 -3.11 -5.74
C ARG A 248 -4.96 -2.54 -7.13
N GLY A 249 -5.77 -1.61 -7.56
CA GLY A 249 -5.58 -0.94 -8.85
C GLY A 249 -6.58 0.18 -9.10
N VAL A 250 -7.42 0.46 -8.11
CA VAL A 250 -8.45 1.51 -8.17
C VAL A 250 -8.16 2.57 -7.13
N ASP A 251 -8.06 3.82 -7.58
CA ASP A 251 -8.08 5.01 -6.72
C ASP A 251 -9.44 5.70 -6.89
N THR A 252 -10.14 5.90 -5.78
CA THR A 252 -11.45 6.58 -5.77
C THR A 252 -11.40 7.81 -4.88
N HIS A 253 -11.76 8.95 -5.43
CA HIS A 253 -11.78 10.21 -4.69
C HIS A 253 -13.19 10.51 -4.16
N ARG A 254 -13.25 11.33 -3.12
CA ARG A 254 -14.52 11.74 -2.50
C ARG A 254 -15.24 12.77 -3.38
N PRO A 255 -16.56 12.95 -3.24
CA PRO A 255 -17.29 14.01 -3.93
C PRO A 255 -16.61 15.38 -3.73
N HIS A 256 -16.58 16.19 -4.76
CA HIS A 256 -15.93 17.52 -4.79
C HIS A 256 -14.41 17.53 -4.62
N VAL A 257 -13.79 16.36 -4.55
CA VAL A 257 -12.34 16.20 -4.50
C VAL A 257 -11.91 15.43 -5.74
N GLY A 258 -10.87 15.86 -6.43
CA GLY A 258 -10.42 15.19 -7.65
C GLY A 258 -8.93 15.29 -7.84
N LYS A 259 -8.37 14.29 -8.46
CA LYS A 259 -6.97 14.34 -8.91
C LYS A 259 -6.91 14.98 -10.28
N ARG A 260 -6.00 15.92 -10.49
CA ARG A 260 -5.85 16.61 -11.76
C ARG A 260 -4.93 15.83 -12.70
N ILE A 261 -5.36 15.67 -13.93
CA ILE A 261 -4.50 15.25 -15.05
C ILE A 261 -4.31 16.48 -15.96
N PRO A 262 -3.14 17.12 -15.94
CA PRO A 262 -2.89 18.33 -16.69
C PRO A 262 -2.76 18.07 -18.19
N ALA A 263 -3.23 19.02 -18.99
CA ALA A 263 -3.03 19.01 -20.43
C ALA A 263 -1.57 19.25 -20.82
N GLY A 264 -1.19 18.80 -22.00
CA GLY A 264 0.13 19.07 -22.59
C GLY A 264 1.28 18.28 -21.98
N LYS A 265 1.02 17.46 -20.95
CA LYS A 265 1.99 16.60 -20.28
C LYS A 265 2.03 15.19 -20.87
N TYR A 266 2.85 14.33 -20.26
CA TYR A 266 3.00 12.94 -20.64
C TYR A 266 2.73 12.03 -19.44
N LEU A 267 2.22 10.82 -19.74
CA LEU A 267 2.18 9.71 -18.79
C LEU A 267 3.49 8.94 -18.88
N ASN A 268 4.13 8.73 -17.75
CA ASN A 268 5.20 7.77 -17.58
C ASN A 268 4.62 6.51 -16.95
N TRP A 269 4.64 5.41 -17.70
CA TRP A 269 4.22 4.09 -17.28
C TRP A 269 5.44 3.34 -16.77
N GLN A 270 5.50 3.07 -15.48
CA GLN A 270 6.57 2.30 -14.85
C GLN A 270 6.02 0.94 -14.50
N VAL A 271 6.50 -0.11 -15.16
CA VAL A 271 6.00 -1.46 -14.96
C VAL A 271 7.15 -2.40 -14.61
N HIS A 272 7.03 -3.08 -13.48
CA HIS A 272 7.94 -4.12 -13.06
C HIS A 272 7.33 -5.48 -13.35
N TYR A 273 8.07 -6.33 -14.06
CA TYR A 273 7.64 -7.65 -14.46
C TYR A 273 8.42 -8.74 -13.74
N ASN A 274 7.72 -9.80 -13.36
CA ASN A 274 8.31 -11.06 -12.93
C ASN A 274 8.06 -12.11 -14.02
N PRO A 275 9.11 -12.63 -14.69
CA PRO A 275 8.98 -13.74 -15.62
C PRO A 275 8.31 -14.96 -15.00
N THR A 276 7.43 -15.62 -15.77
CA THR A 276 6.59 -16.73 -15.31
C THR A 276 7.04 -18.10 -15.76
N GLY A 277 8.24 -18.19 -16.37
CA GLY A 277 8.80 -19.41 -16.94
C GLY A 277 8.43 -19.66 -18.42
N LYS A 278 7.68 -18.74 -19.04
CA LYS A 278 7.33 -18.74 -20.46
C LYS A 278 7.33 -17.33 -21.02
N PRO A 279 7.58 -17.14 -22.34
CA PRO A 279 7.43 -15.82 -22.95
C PRO A 279 5.98 -15.37 -22.89
N GLU A 280 5.77 -14.13 -22.48
CA GLU A 280 4.45 -13.52 -22.35
C GLU A 280 4.46 -12.08 -22.87
N LYS A 281 3.31 -11.44 -22.88
CA LYS A 281 3.15 -10.06 -23.31
C LYS A 281 2.30 -9.30 -22.32
N ASP A 282 2.55 -8.00 -22.23
CA ASP A 282 1.70 -7.07 -21.48
C ASP A 282 1.42 -5.79 -22.25
N ARG A 283 0.21 -5.30 -22.09
CA ARG A 283 -0.19 -3.96 -22.46
C ARG A 283 -1.13 -3.42 -21.40
N THR A 284 -0.55 -2.79 -20.41
CA THR A 284 -1.29 -2.21 -19.27
C THR A 284 -2.18 -1.06 -19.74
N ARG A 285 -3.40 -0.96 -19.15
CA ARG A 285 -4.43 0.04 -19.47
C ARG A 285 -4.79 0.87 -18.25
N LEU A 286 -5.17 2.12 -18.48
CA LEU A 286 -5.68 3.06 -17.50
C LEU A 286 -7.12 3.41 -17.84
N GLY A 287 -8.07 3.06 -16.99
CA GLY A 287 -9.44 3.58 -17.03
C GLY A 287 -9.54 4.89 -16.25
N ILE A 288 -10.22 5.85 -16.83
CA ILE A 288 -10.39 7.20 -16.29
C ILE A 288 -11.88 7.50 -16.20
N TRP A 289 -12.36 7.86 -15.02
CA TRP A 289 -13.70 8.40 -14.79
C TRP A 289 -13.56 9.85 -14.34
N PHE A 290 -14.06 10.74 -15.17
CA PHE A 290 -14.01 12.17 -14.85
C PHE A 290 -15.03 12.54 -13.79
N ASN A 291 -14.69 13.52 -12.95
CA ASN A 291 -15.62 14.05 -11.98
C ASN A 291 -16.91 14.52 -12.67
N LYS A 292 -18.05 14.06 -12.16
CA LYS A 292 -19.40 14.46 -12.63
C LYS A 292 -19.95 15.67 -11.87
N VAL A 293 -19.37 15.95 -10.71
CA VAL A 293 -19.70 17.11 -9.88
C VAL A 293 -18.53 18.09 -9.90
N PRO A 294 -18.76 19.39 -9.66
CA PRO A 294 -17.68 20.36 -9.58
C PRO A 294 -16.64 19.96 -8.53
N VAL A 295 -15.38 19.98 -8.92
CA VAL A 295 -14.25 19.77 -8.02
C VAL A 295 -13.92 21.09 -7.34
N THR A 296 -13.85 21.10 -6.03
CA THR A 296 -13.45 22.25 -5.22
C THR A 296 -12.03 22.13 -4.70
N HIS A 297 -11.52 20.89 -4.53
CA HIS A 297 -10.19 20.65 -4.00
C HIS A 297 -9.44 19.60 -4.85
N GLU A 298 -8.21 19.93 -5.21
CA GLU A 298 -7.30 19.02 -5.91
C GLU A 298 -6.62 18.08 -4.92
N VAL A 299 -6.58 16.80 -5.24
CA VAL A 299 -5.75 15.83 -4.51
C VAL A 299 -4.30 15.97 -4.95
N LEU A 300 -3.46 16.31 -4.00
CA LEU A 300 -2.02 16.40 -4.14
C LEU A 300 -1.35 15.19 -3.47
N ILE A 301 -0.21 14.77 -4.00
CA ILE A 301 0.62 13.74 -3.40
C ILE A 301 1.94 14.36 -2.97
N ARG A 302 2.32 14.13 -1.72
CA ARG A 302 3.59 14.57 -1.16
C ARG A 302 4.24 13.43 -0.38
N GLN A 303 5.55 13.39 -0.38
CA GLN A 303 6.34 12.50 0.46
C GLN A 303 6.62 13.19 1.80
N ALA A 304 6.41 12.50 2.92
CA ALA A 304 6.81 12.99 4.24
C ALA A 304 8.35 13.03 4.30
N GLY A 305 8.88 14.21 4.57
CA GLY A 305 10.32 14.46 4.55
C GLY A 305 10.93 14.59 3.15
N ASP A 306 10.12 14.90 2.13
CA ASP A 306 10.64 15.27 0.82
C ASP A 306 11.09 16.74 0.82
N PRO A 307 12.41 17.01 0.82
CA PRO A 307 12.92 18.37 0.84
C PRO A 307 12.60 19.13 -0.46
N LEU A 308 12.29 18.46 -1.55
CA LEU A 308 11.89 19.09 -2.81
C LEU A 308 10.46 19.59 -2.79
N ALA A 309 9.59 18.94 -2.00
CA ALA A 309 8.17 19.29 -1.93
C ALA A 309 7.84 20.35 -0.87
N THR A 310 8.61 20.43 0.22
CA THR A 310 8.27 21.26 1.39
C THR A 310 8.85 22.65 1.42
N ASN A 311 9.54 23.08 0.52
CA ASN A 311 10.49 24.13 0.37
C ASN A 311 11.91 23.60 0.61
N ARG A 312 12.84 24.35 0.15
CA ARG A 312 14.28 24.10 0.18
C ARG A 312 14.90 24.02 1.59
N ARG A 313 14.07 23.95 2.64
CA ARG A 313 14.44 23.82 4.06
C ARG A 313 13.71 22.67 4.74
N GLY A 314 13.10 21.75 3.98
CA GLY A 314 12.51 20.53 4.53
C GLY A 314 13.56 19.70 5.22
N LEU A 315 13.42 19.50 6.52
CA LEU A 315 14.32 18.71 7.32
C LEU A 315 14.04 17.23 7.08
N SER A 316 14.99 16.54 6.48
CA SER A 316 15.05 15.09 6.58
C SER A 316 16.03 14.76 7.68
N LEU A 317 15.55 14.19 8.76
CA LEU A 317 16.41 13.74 9.86
C LEU A 317 16.82 12.29 9.60
N TYR A 318 18.12 12.06 9.61
CA TYR A 318 18.69 10.72 9.51
C TYR A 318 19.22 10.31 10.86
N ARG A 319 18.90 9.10 11.30
CA ARG A 319 19.54 8.49 12.45
C ARG A 319 20.50 7.41 11.96
N ALA A 320 21.78 7.71 11.97
CA ALA A 320 22.82 6.70 11.87
C ALA A 320 23.53 6.63 13.21
N GLU A 321 23.66 5.45 13.79
CA GLU A 321 24.39 5.20 15.04
C GLU A 321 23.99 6.08 16.23
N GLY A 322 22.67 6.41 16.33
CA GLY A 322 22.15 7.23 17.42
C GLY A 322 22.40 8.73 17.30
N LYS A 323 22.94 9.19 16.15
CA LYS A 323 23.11 10.62 15.85
C LYS A 323 21.99 11.07 14.91
N GLU A 324 21.38 12.21 15.24
CA GLU A 324 20.52 12.93 14.31
C GLU A 324 21.39 13.74 13.35
N ILE A 325 21.20 13.52 12.06
CA ILE A 325 21.85 14.31 11.02
C ILE A 325 20.76 15.15 10.36
N GLU A 326 20.84 16.45 10.53
CA GLU A 326 19.97 17.40 9.86
C GLU A 326 20.45 17.53 8.40
N TYR A 327 19.55 17.25 7.47
CA TYR A 327 19.82 17.44 6.05
C TYR A 327 19.25 18.79 5.59
N THR A 328 20.14 19.69 5.19
CA THR A 328 19.78 20.95 4.53
C THR A 328 20.13 20.84 3.06
N ALA A 329 19.11 20.92 2.17
CA ALA A 329 19.38 21.07 0.74
C ALA A 329 19.81 22.50 0.46
N ASP A 330 20.99 22.67 -0.14
CA ASP A 330 21.43 23.98 -0.58
C ASP A 330 20.53 24.55 -1.68
N GLU A 331 20.33 25.88 -1.67
CA GLU A 331 19.55 26.57 -2.70
C GLU A 331 20.14 26.28 -4.08
N GLY A 332 19.35 25.66 -4.96
CA GLY A 332 19.75 25.31 -6.32
C GLY A 332 20.32 23.91 -6.50
N SER A 333 20.51 23.13 -5.43
CA SER A 333 20.90 21.74 -5.57
C SER A 333 19.68 20.87 -5.91
N THR A 334 19.71 20.22 -7.06
CA THR A 334 18.95 18.98 -7.20
C THR A 334 19.53 18.00 -6.19
N ARG A 335 18.66 17.44 -5.31
CA ARG A 335 19.08 16.40 -4.36
C ARG A 335 19.92 15.36 -5.08
N ARG A 336 21.19 15.28 -4.75
CA ARG A 336 22.05 14.20 -5.22
C ARG A 336 21.76 13.00 -4.33
N ARG A 337 21.45 11.86 -4.94
CA ARG A 337 21.20 10.60 -4.21
C ARG A 337 22.37 10.20 -3.30
N GLY A 338 23.55 10.76 -3.47
CA GLY A 338 24.71 10.56 -2.61
C GLY A 338 24.64 11.22 -1.24
N ASP A 339 23.65 12.08 -0.97
CA ASP A 339 23.58 12.84 0.29
C ASP A 339 22.83 12.08 1.40
N THR A 340 22.03 11.05 1.05
CA THR A 340 21.41 10.15 2.02
C THR A 340 22.44 9.08 2.42
N PRO A 341 22.77 8.93 3.72
CA PRO A 341 23.70 7.91 4.16
C PRO A 341 23.28 6.52 3.71
N ASN A 342 24.23 5.74 3.20
CA ASN A 342 23.96 4.36 2.81
C ASN A 342 23.58 3.52 4.04
N ILE A 343 22.69 2.56 3.83
CA ILE A 343 22.34 1.61 4.91
C ILE A 343 23.55 0.71 5.14
N PRO A 344 24.12 0.66 6.37
CA PRO A 344 25.30 -0.16 6.65
C PRO A 344 25.05 -1.66 6.45
N PRO A 345 26.09 -2.45 6.18
CA PRO A 345 26.00 -3.91 6.21
C PRO A 345 25.56 -4.44 7.59
N TYR A 346 24.87 -5.56 7.59
CA TYR A 346 24.47 -6.35 8.78
C TYR A 346 23.57 -5.66 9.81
N VAL A 347 23.06 -4.47 9.51
CA VAL A 347 22.17 -3.73 10.42
C VAL A 347 20.72 -4.25 10.32
N GLU A 348 20.05 -4.46 11.46
CA GLU A 348 18.68 -5.00 11.52
C GLU A 348 17.58 -3.95 11.60
N ASN A 349 17.87 -2.77 12.16
CA ASN A 349 16.90 -1.72 12.43
C ASN A 349 17.50 -0.35 12.16
N TRP A 350 17.82 -0.10 10.90
CA TRP A 350 18.31 1.21 10.50
C TRP A 350 17.14 2.13 10.19
N GLU A 351 17.06 3.28 10.85
CA GLU A 351 15.95 4.21 10.73
C GLU A 351 16.25 5.38 9.80
N LEU A 352 15.27 5.75 9.00
CA LEU A 352 15.23 6.98 8.24
C LEU A 352 13.95 7.74 8.59
N ILE A 353 14.10 9.00 9.00
CA ILE A 353 12.99 9.84 9.45
C ILE A 353 12.85 11.03 8.50
N GLY A 354 11.65 11.20 7.95
CA GLY A 354 11.29 12.37 7.17
C GLY A 354 10.21 13.19 7.89
N ILE A 355 10.38 14.50 7.94
CA ILE A 355 9.43 15.43 8.57
C ILE A 355 8.95 16.46 7.56
N THR A 356 7.64 16.58 7.43
CA THR A 356 6.99 17.61 6.60
C THR A 356 6.19 18.55 7.48
N PRO A 357 6.55 19.83 7.57
CA PRO A 357 5.73 20.82 8.24
C PRO A 357 4.46 21.11 7.42
N VAL A 358 3.35 21.24 8.11
CA VAL A 358 2.06 21.69 7.56
C VAL A 358 2.02 23.21 7.75
N THR A 359 2.28 23.94 6.66
CA THR A 359 2.39 25.42 6.70
C THR A 359 1.05 26.12 6.51
N GLU A 360 0.06 25.45 5.97
CA GLU A 360 -1.31 25.88 5.79
C GLU A 360 -2.28 24.73 6.07
N PRO A 361 -3.54 24.95 6.43
CA PRO A 361 -4.46 23.87 6.73
C PRO A 361 -4.64 22.93 5.53
N ILE A 362 -4.59 21.62 5.80
CA ILE A 362 -4.76 20.56 4.80
C ILE A 362 -5.75 19.51 5.30
N THR A 363 -6.35 18.80 4.35
CA THR A 363 -7.14 17.60 4.62
C THR A 363 -6.43 16.39 4.01
N LEU A 364 -6.01 15.45 4.87
CA LEU A 364 -5.32 14.20 4.51
C LEU A 364 -6.33 13.11 4.20
N TYR A 365 -6.10 12.35 3.11
CA TYR A 365 -6.99 11.29 2.61
C TYR A 365 -6.38 9.91 2.68
N ALA A 366 -5.09 9.77 2.36
CA ALA A 366 -4.44 8.46 2.28
C ALA A 366 -2.92 8.56 2.52
N MET A 367 -2.33 7.40 2.81
CA MET A 367 -0.88 7.21 2.97
C MET A 367 -0.43 5.97 2.21
N SER A 368 0.74 6.03 1.58
CA SER A 368 1.31 4.87 0.86
C SER A 368 2.78 4.71 1.21
N PRO A 369 3.19 3.59 1.81
CA PRO A 369 4.59 3.25 1.98
C PRO A 369 5.19 2.77 0.67
N HIS A 370 6.43 3.19 0.39
CA HIS A 370 7.25 2.57 -0.63
C HIS A 370 8.70 2.49 -0.16
N MET A 371 9.19 1.28 -0.09
CA MET A 371 10.58 0.87 0.16
C MET A 371 10.85 -0.34 -0.72
N HIS A 372 12.11 -0.79 -0.78
CA HIS A 372 12.45 -2.00 -1.51
C HIS A 372 12.66 -3.22 -0.59
N LEU A 373 13.56 -4.14 -0.97
CA LEU A 373 13.69 -5.46 -0.34
C LEU A 373 14.16 -5.43 1.13
N ARG A 374 14.79 -4.34 1.60
CA ARG A 374 15.19 -4.19 3.00
C ARG A 374 14.20 -3.42 3.83
N GLY A 375 13.15 -2.87 3.21
CA GLY A 375 12.08 -2.23 3.95
C GLY A 375 11.46 -3.18 4.97
N LYS A 376 11.42 -2.76 6.24
CA LYS A 376 10.90 -3.56 7.36
C LYS A 376 9.59 -3.00 7.90
N SER A 377 9.54 -1.70 8.12
CA SER A 377 8.34 -1.02 8.61
C SER A 377 8.31 0.44 8.17
N LEU A 378 7.12 1.02 8.10
CA LEU A 378 6.94 2.45 7.90
C LEU A 378 5.77 2.95 8.74
N LYS A 379 5.98 4.07 9.46
CA LYS A 379 5.03 4.65 10.39
C LYS A 379 4.84 6.13 10.08
N TRP A 380 3.58 6.60 10.13
CA TRP A 380 3.25 8.02 10.08
C TRP A 380 2.75 8.52 11.42
N ILE A 381 3.30 9.64 11.86
CA ILE A 381 2.93 10.34 13.09
C ILE A 381 2.58 11.76 12.71
N VAL A 382 1.47 12.26 13.23
CA VAL A 382 1.12 13.68 13.23
C VAL A 382 1.51 14.27 14.58
N THR A 383 2.34 15.31 14.57
CA THR A 383 2.54 16.17 15.71
C THR A 383 1.63 17.38 15.55
N TRP A 384 0.68 17.56 16.46
CA TRP A 384 -0.27 18.66 16.46
C TRP A 384 0.40 19.97 16.92
N PRO A 385 -0.18 21.16 16.64
CA PRO A 385 0.41 22.44 17.09
C PRO A 385 0.60 22.56 18.61
N ASP A 386 -0.17 21.82 19.40
CA ASP A 386 -0.05 21.72 20.86
C ASP A 386 1.09 20.79 21.32
N GLY A 387 1.83 20.18 20.39
CA GLY A 387 2.93 19.26 20.66
C GLY A 387 2.51 17.81 20.88
N ARG A 388 1.23 17.49 20.84
CA ARG A 388 0.74 16.11 21.00
C ARG A 388 1.01 15.29 19.74
N ASP A 389 1.58 14.10 19.91
CA ASP A 389 1.78 13.13 18.83
C ASP A 389 0.60 12.18 18.70
N GLN A 390 0.26 11.84 17.46
CA GLN A 390 -0.74 10.84 17.10
C GLN A 390 -0.21 9.95 15.97
N VAL A 391 -0.14 8.65 16.23
CA VAL A 391 0.10 7.68 15.17
C VAL A 391 -1.14 7.64 14.28
N ILE A 392 -0.97 7.93 13.00
CA ILE A 392 -2.07 7.90 12.01
C ILE A 392 -2.04 6.66 11.12
N LEU A 393 -0.85 6.07 10.92
CA LEU A 393 -0.67 4.76 10.29
C LEU A 393 0.61 4.11 10.83
N ASN A 394 0.53 2.83 11.16
CA ASN A 394 1.68 2.00 11.49
C ASN A 394 1.66 0.73 10.62
N VAL A 395 2.71 0.52 9.82
CA VAL A 395 2.91 -0.67 8.98
C VAL A 395 4.16 -1.39 9.49
N PRO A 396 4.07 -2.15 10.61
CA PRO A 396 5.21 -2.81 11.24
C PRO A 396 5.76 -3.99 10.43
N ARG A 397 5.01 -4.45 9.43
CA ARG A 397 5.37 -5.56 8.54
C ARG A 397 5.21 -5.12 7.10
N PHE A 398 6.11 -4.20 6.68
CA PHE A 398 6.17 -3.82 5.28
C PHE A 398 6.58 -5.04 4.44
N ASP A 399 5.93 -5.23 3.31
CA ASP A 399 6.29 -6.25 2.32
C ASP A 399 6.35 -5.58 0.95
N PHE A 400 7.48 -5.70 0.28
CA PHE A 400 7.73 -5.12 -1.03
C PHE A 400 6.71 -5.53 -2.09
N ASN A 401 6.12 -6.73 -1.94
CA ASN A 401 5.10 -7.24 -2.85
C ASN A 401 3.72 -6.58 -2.65
N TRP A 402 3.48 -5.94 -1.50
CA TRP A 402 2.16 -5.44 -1.10
C TRP A 402 2.22 -3.97 -0.68
N GLN A 403 2.36 -3.09 -1.66
CA GLN A 403 2.53 -1.65 -1.42
C GLN A 403 1.17 -0.93 -1.54
N PHE A 404 0.34 -1.10 -0.54
CA PHE A 404 -1.01 -0.54 -0.51
C PHE A 404 -1.04 0.99 -0.34
N ASN A 405 -2.12 1.59 -0.83
CA ASN A 405 -2.57 2.91 -0.41
C ASN A 405 -3.55 2.72 0.75
N TYR A 406 -3.22 3.23 1.90
CA TYR A 406 -4.02 3.16 3.11
C TYR A 406 -4.95 4.37 3.14
N GLU A 407 -6.21 4.16 2.77
CA GLU A 407 -7.18 5.22 2.60
C GLU A 407 -7.95 5.44 3.90
N LEU A 408 -7.90 6.64 4.46
CA LEU A 408 -8.59 6.98 5.70
C LEU A 408 -10.12 6.80 5.55
N ALA A 409 -10.75 6.12 6.52
CA ALA A 409 -12.20 6.02 6.59
C ALA A 409 -12.84 7.41 6.67
N GLU A 410 -12.29 8.27 7.52
CA GLU A 410 -12.62 9.69 7.59
C GLU A 410 -11.38 10.53 7.28
N PRO A 411 -11.49 11.57 6.43
CA PRO A 411 -10.38 12.49 6.18
C PRO A 411 -9.89 13.13 7.45
N LEU A 412 -8.59 13.36 7.55
CA LEU A 412 -7.98 14.01 8.71
C LEU A 412 -7.62 15.46 8.40
N HIS A 413 -8.30 16.39 9.05
CA HIS A 413 -7.97 17.80 8.93
C HIS A 413 -6.77 18.15 9.83
N LEU A 414 -5.74 18.75 9.24
CA LEU A 414 -4.51 19.17 9.91
C LEU A 414 -4.36 20.68 9.82
N PRO A 415 -4.41 21.42 10.95
CA PRO A 415 -4.19 22.85 10.97
C PRO A 415 -2.73 23.20 10.67
N ALA A 416 -2.50 24.45 10.23
CA ALA A 416 -1.16 24.98 10.11
C ALA A 416 -0.40 24.87 11.45
N GLY A 417 0.90 24.58 11.38
CA GLY A 417 1.75 24.32 12.54
C GLY A 417 1.83 22.85 12.95
N SER A 418 0.99 21.97 12.37
CA SER A 418 1.15 20.51 12.48
C SER A 418 2.41 20.05 11.74
N LYS A 419 2.85 18.82 12.05
CA LYS A 419 3.94 18.15 11.33
C LYS A 419 3.51 16.73 10.98
N ILE A 420 3.89 16.24 9.80
CA ILE A 420 3.74 14.84 9.42
C ILE A 420 5.14 14.22 9.41
N THR A 421 5.34 13.21 10.25
CA THR A 421 6.60 12.48 10.37
C THR A 421 6.43 11.07 9.80
N GLY A 422 7.27 10.69 8.84
CA GLY A 422 7.40 9.33 8.35
C GLY A 422 8.66 8.69 8.95
N ILE A 423 8.52 7.49 9.51
CA ILE A 423 9.64 6.73 10.08
C ILE A 423 9.74 5.41 9.31
N GLY A 424 10.74 5.28 8.45
CA GLY A 424 11.09 4.07 7.74
C GLY A 424 12.18 3.28 8.48
N VAL A 425 12.00 1.98 8.61
CA VAL A 425 12.98 1.07 9.21
C VAL A 425 13.41 0.04 8.18
N TYR A 426 14.71 -0.22 8.09
CA TYR A 426 15.33 -1.13 7.14
C TYR A 426 16.08 -2.24 7.86
N ASP A 427 16.08 -3.43 7.25
CA ASP A 427 16.81 -4.60 7.70
C ASP A 427 17.78 -5.08 6.60
N ASN A 428 19.05 -4.68 6.73
CA ASN A 428 20.14 -5.14 5.86
C ASN A 428 20.91 -6.31 6.48
N SER A 429 20.28 -7.10 7.35
CA SER A 429 20.92 -8.26 7.99
C SER A 429 20.65 -9.56 7.22
N PRO A 430 21.40 -10.64 7.53
CA PRO A 430 21.11 -11.99 7.01
C PRO A 430 19.77 -12.59 7.46
N LYS A 431 19.09 -12.00 8.45
CA LYS A 431 17.78 -12.45 8.91
C LYS A 431 16.66 -12.04 7.93
N ASN A 432 16.89 -10.98 7.16
CA ASN A 432 15.98 -10.61 6.09
C ASN A 432 16.16 -11.55 4.89
N ARG A 433 15.23 -12.49 4.72
CA ARG A 433 15.27 -13.51 3.66
C ARG A 433 15.26 -12.94 2.24
N TRP A 434 14.82 -11.69 2.07
CA TRP A 434 14.74 -11.02 0.78
C TRP A 434 15.98 -10.20 0.45
N ASN A 435 16.90 -10.06 1.41
CA ASN A 435 18.11 -9.27 1.23
C ASN A 435 19.14 -10.03 0.36
N PRO A 436 19.44 -9.55 -0.86
CA PRO A 436 20.35 -10.27 -1.75
C PRO A 436 21.82 -10.18 -1.33
N ALA A 437 22.21 -9.16 -0.54
CA ALA A 437 23.60 -8.90 -0.22
C ALA A 437 23.75 -8.22 1.16
N PRO A 438 23.57 -8.94 2.28
CA PRO A 438 23.63 -8.36 3.62
C PRO A 438 25.02 -7.87 4.03
N ASN A 439 26.06 -8.31 3.34
CA ASN A 439 27.47 -7.93 3.57
C ASN A 439 27.89 -6.65 2.85
N LEU A 440 27.00 -6.04 2.05
CA LEU A 440 27.29 -4.81 1.32
C LEU A 440 26.49 -3.63 1.86
N PRO A 441 27.01 -2.40 1.78
CA PRO A 441 26.20 -1.21 2.02
C PRO A 441 25.15 -1.07 0.94
N VAL A 442 23.97 -0.55 1.29
CA VAL A 442 22.87 -0.34 0.35
C VAL A 442 22.81 1.11 -0.07
N TYR A 443 22.75 1.33 -1.37
CA TYR A 443 22.65 2.64 -1.98
C TYR A 443 21.17 2.99 -2.25
N TRP A 444 20.90 4.24 -2.59
CA TRP A 444 19.56 4.73 -2.91
C TRP A 444 19.40 4.84 -4.43
N SER A 445 18.52 4.04 -4.98
CA SER A 445 18.22 4.04 -6.41
C SER A 445 16.82 3.47 -6.70
N GLU A 446 16.47 3.41 -7.99
CA GLU A 446 15.22 2.83 -8.50
C GLU A 446 15.24 1.30 -8.53
N GLN A 447 16.41 0.70 -8.36
CA GLN A 447 16.55 -0.74 -8.49
C GLN A 447 16.12 -1.45 -7.21
N SER A 448 15.46 -2.59 -7.33
CA SER A 448 14.93 -3.34 -6.18
C SER A 448 16.03 -3.82 -5.22
N TRP A 449 17.25 -4.04 -5.74
CA TRP A 449 18.42 -4.40 -4.90
C TRP A 449 19.12 -3.24 -4.21
N ASP A 450 18.76 -2.01 -4.54
CA ASP A 450 19.05 -0.79 -3.79
C ASP A 450 17.84 -0.44 -2.91
N GLU A 451 17.75 0.76 -2.37
CA GLU A 451 16.64 1.16 -1.53
C GLU A 451 16.02 2.50 -1.92
N MET A 452 14.76 2.66 -1.50
CA MET A 452 14.01 3.91 -1.51
C MET A 452 13.38 4.18 -0.15
N TYR A 453 13.15 5.45 0.13
CA TYR A 453 12.28 5.91 1.19
C TYR A 453 11.21 6.81 0.59
N GLN A 454 9.96 6.34 0.60
CA GLN A 454 8.84 7.15 0.13
C GLN A 454 7.63 6.95 1.05
N ALA A 455 7.43 7.90 1.95
CA ALA A 455 6.27 7.98 2.82
C ALA A 455 5.22 8.90 2.19
N PHE A 456 4.55 8.44 1.13
CA PHE A 456 3.57 9.26 0.41
C PHE A 456 2.34 9.59 1.25
N THR A 457 1.85 10.80 1.09
CA THR A 457 0.58 11.29 1.63
C THR A 457 -0.26 11.90 0.51
N GLU A 458 -1.55 11.59 0.50
CA GLU A 458 -2.54 12.21 -0.39
C GLU A 458 -3.38 13.20 0.42
N TYR A 459 -3.42 14.45 -0.02
CA TYR A 459 -4.08 15.54 0.71
C TYR A 459 -4.60 16.61 -0.24
N SER A 460 -5.45 17.48 0.26
CA SER A 460 -5.78 18.75 -0.37
C SER A 460 -5.42 19.91 0.54
N VAL A 461 -5.20 21.07 -0.05
CA VAL A 461 -5.00 22.33 0.68
C VAL A 461 -6.35 23.00 0.85
N ASP A 462 -6.78 23.26 2.09
CA ASP A 462 -8.14 23.71 2.37
C ASP A 462 -8.43 25.12 1.87
N SER A 463 -7.39 25.96 1.75
CA SER A 463 -7.52 27.32 1.21
C SER A 463 -7.55 27.38 -0.33
N GLN A 464 -7.13 26.30 -1.00
CA GLN A 464 -7.02 26.24 -2.45
C GLN A 464 -8.32 25.70 -3.06
N VAL A 465 -9.27 26.58 -3.33
CA VAL A 465 -10.48 26.23 -4.04
C VAL A 465 -10.22 26.22 -5.55
N VAL A 466 -10.26 25.04 -6.15
CA VAL A 466 -10.14 24.87 -7.59
C VAL A 466 -11.55 24.94 -8.20
N VAL A 467 -11.80 25.93 -9.05
CA VAL A 467 -13.06 25.98 -9.81
C VAL A 467 -12.86 25.22 -11.13
N GLY A 468 -13.01 23.89 -11.07
CA GLY A 468 -12.89 23.03 -12.24
C GLY A 468 -14.22 22.36 -12.56
N VAL A 469 -14.82 22.71 -13.68
CA VAL A 469 -15.92 21.94 -14.28
C VAL A 469 -15.35 21.22 -15.49
N ASN A 470 -15.35 19.88 -15.47
CA ASN A 470 -15.13 19.14 -16.70
C ASN A 470 -16.26 19.49 -17.66
N ARG A 471 -16.01 20.40 -18.62
CA ARG A 471 -16.98 20.66 -19.67
C ARG A 471 -17.16 19.35 -20.44
N GLN A 472 -18.35 18.79 -20.44
CA GLN A 472 -18.69 17.67 -21.32
C GLN A 472 -18.54 18.16 -22.76
N THR A 473 -17.50 17.72 -23.42
CA THR A 473 -17.47 17.79 -24.88
C THR A 473 -18.47 16.75 -25.34
N THR A 474 -19.68 17.19 -25.62
CA THR A 474 -20.70 16.41 -26.33
C THR A 474 -20.11 16.12 -27.71
N GLN A 475 -19.43 14.99 -27.85
CA GLN A 475 -19.19 14.46 -29.20
C GLN A 475 -20.55 14.04 -29.74
N GLN A 476 -21.13 14.91 -30.53
CA GLN A 476 -22.21 14.54 -31.44
C GLN A 476 -21.66 13.41 -32.34
N LYS A 477 -22.22 12.23 -32.16
CA LYS A 477 -22.11 11.16 -33.16
C LYS A 477 -22.73 11.70 -34.43
N GLN A 478 -21.90 11.95 -35.44
CA GLN A 478 -22.31 11.96 -36.83
C GLN A 478 -21.98 10.59 -37.44
#